data_223918b80189f39d69632b4d6179f0c9
#
_entry.id   223918b80189f39d69632b4d6179f0c9
#
_cell.length_a   1.000
_cell.length_b   1.000
_cell.length_c   1.000
_cell.angle_alpha   90.00
_cell.angle_beta   90.00
_cell.angle_gamma   90.00
#
_symmetry.space_group_name_H-M   'P 1'
#
loop_
_entity.id
_entity.type
_entity.pdbx_description
1 polymer ?
#
loop_
_entity_poly.entity_id
_entity_poly.type
_entity_poly.pdbx_seq_one_letter_code
_entity_poly.pdbx_strand_id
1 'polypeptide(L)'
;MANQQGKLAAAAILNLLAGQSPSATPVLMNACYSFMDPGSAAHINSVHKYDAATKTMQPVKGAGGVSAARNEIEAKFALGWAKNIWADMLA
;
A
#
# COMPACT_ATOMS: atom_id res chain seq x y z
N MET A 1 -1.89 -2.55 -1.09
CA MET A 1 -0.49 -3.00 -1.30
C MET A 1 -0.30 -3.70 -2.63
N ALA A 2 -1.09 -4.71 -2.96
CA ALA A 2 -0.92 -5.47 -4.22
C ALA A 2 -0.90 -4.59 -5.48
N ASN A 3 -1.78 -3.61 -5.59
CA ASN A 3 -1.82 -2.69 -6.72
C ASN A 3 -0.50 -1.91 -6.86
N GLN A 4 0.01 -1.36 -5.77
CA GLN A 4 1.29 -0.64 -5.77
C GLN A 4 2.47 -1.58 -6.05
N GLN A 5 2.46 -2.76 -5.47
CA GLN A 5 3.50 -3.76 -5.74
C GLN A 5 3.53 -4.16 -7.22
N GLY A 6 2.36 -4.32 -7.83
CA GLY A 6 2.26 -4.60 -9.26
C GLY A 6 2.89 -3.50 -10.12
N LYS A 7 2.65 -2.24 -9.79
CA LYS A 7 3.25 -1.09 -10.48
C LYS A 7 4.78 -1.06 -10.32
N LEU A 8 5.26 -1.29 -9.10
CA LEU A 8 6.70 -1.34 -8.85
C LEU A 8 7.38 -2.50 -9.56
N ALA A 9 6.74 -3.67 -9.60
CA ALA A 9 7.23 -4.82 -10.33
C ALA A 9 7.28 -4.56 -11.84
N ALA A 10 6.26 -3.95 -12.41
CA ALA A 10 6.23 -3.57 -13.81
C ALA A 10 7.36 -2.59 -14.16
N ALA A 11 7.59 -1.58 -13.32
CA ALA A 11 8.69 -0.63 -13.51
C ALA A 11 10.05 -1.33 -13.45
N ALA A 12 10.25 -2.27 -12.54
CA ALA A 12 11.47 -3.05 -12.43
C ALA A 12 11.71 -3.91 -13.67
N ILE A 13 10.67 -4.56 -14.20
CA ILE A 13 10.75 -5.36 -15.41
C ILE A 13 11.13 -4.49 -16.62
N LEU A 14 10.51 -3.32 -16.76
CA LEU A 14 10.83 -2.40 -17.83
C LEU A 14 12.29 -1.93 -17.76
N ASN A 15 12.80 -1.64 -16.58
CA ASN A 15 14.20 -1.28 -16.39
C ASN A 15 15.13 -2.40 -16.79
N LEU A 16 14.84 -3.64 -16.40
CA LEU A 16 15.65 -4.81 -16.77
C LEU A 16 15.64 -5.05 -18.28
N LEU A 17 14.50 -4.91 -18.94
CA LEU A 17 14.38 -5.05 -20.39
C LEU A 17 15.16 -3.95 -21.15
N ALA A 18 15.26 -2.76 -20.56
CA ALA A 18 16.06 -1.66 -21.11
C ALA A 18 17.55 -1.74 -20.77
N GLY A 19 18.01 -2.79 -20.09
CA GLY A 19 19.39 -2.94 -19.65
C GLY A 19 19.77 -2.08 -18.45
N GLN A 20 18.77 -1.57 -17.73
CA GLN A 20 18.95 -0.74 -16.54
C GLN A 20 18.68 -1.55 -15.26
N SER A 21 19.29 -1.14 -14.15
CA SER A 21 18.99 -1.76 -12.85
C SER A 21 17.65 -1.28 -12.31
N PRO A 22 16.90 -2.13 -11.59
CA PRO A 22 15.72 -1.69 -10.86
C PRO A 22 16.08 -0.64 -9.79
N SER A 23 15.06 0.09 -9.32
CA SER A 23 15.26 1.04 -8.22
C SER A 23 15.89 0.36 -7.01
N ALA A 24 16.93 0.98 -6.44
CA ALA A 24 17.59 0.50 -5.23
C ALA A 24 16.83 0.88 -3.95
N THR A 25 15.82 1.73 -4.06
CA THR A 25 15.09 2.30 -2.92
C THR A 25 13.57 2.16 -3.06
N PRO A 26 13.03 0.94 -3.33
CA PRO A 26 11.59 0.78 -3.42
C PRO A 26 10.93 0.98 -2.06
N VAL A 27 9.77 1.62 -2.07
CA VAL A 27 8.94 1.85 -0.88
C VAL A 27 7.56 1.25 -1.15
N LEU A 28 7.08 0.45 -0.21
CA LEU A 28 5.76 -0.16 -0.26
C LEU A 28 4.87 0.42 0.83
N MET A 29 3.65 0.75 0.47
CA MET A 29 2.62 1.22 1.41
C MET A 29 1.50 0.20 1.48
N ASN A 30 1.04 -0.08 2.68
CA ASN A 30 -0.11 -0.93 2.93
C ASN A 30 -1.20 -0.12 3.63
N ALA A 31 -2.42 -0.24 3.14
CA ALA A 31 -3.60 0.28 3.81
C ALA A 31 -4.70 -0.78 3.73
N CYS A 32 -5.23 -1.15 4.88
CA CYS A 32 -6.34 -2.09 5.01
C CYS A 32 -7.47 -1.45 5.80
N TYR A 33 -8.70 -1.65 5.35
CA TYR A 33 -9.89 -1.23 6.07
C TYR A 33 -10.68 -2.46 6.48
N SER A 34 -11.13 -2.46 7.72
CA SER A 34 -11.99 -3.53 8.26
C SER A 34 -13.31 -2.94 8.69
N PHE A 35 -14.39 -3.39 8.07
CA PHE A 35 -15.75 -3.01 8.47
C PHE A 35 -16.17 -3.83 9.68
N MET A 36 -16.58 -3.13 10.74
CA MET A 36 -17.14 -3.76 11.93
C MET A 36 -18.66 -3.93 11.81
N ASP A 37 -19.30 -3.03 11.05
CA ASP A 37 -20.66 -3.09 10.57
C ASP A 37 -20.76 -2.26 9.27
N PRO A 38 -21.92 -2.26 8.57
CA PRO A 38 -22.03 -1.54 7.29
C PRO A 38 -21.72 -0.05 7.35
N GLY A 39 -21.84 0.58 8.52
CA GLY A 39 -21.66 2.02 8.71
C GLY A 39 -20.40 2.41 9.43
N SER A 40 -19.56 1.48 9.88
CA SER A 40 -18.34 1.82 10.60
C SER A 40 -17.17 0.91 10.26
N ALA A 41 -15.98 1.51 10.18
CA ALA A 41 -14.75 0.82 9.82
C ALA A 41 -13.57 1.33 10.65
N ALA A 42 -12.53 0.53 10.69
CA ALA A 42 -11.22 0.88 11.21
C ALA A 42 -10.17 0.60 10.14
N HIS A 43 -9.02 1.24 10.24
CA HIS A 43 -7.92 1.01 9.32
C HIS A 43 -6.65 0.57 10.03
N ILE A 44 -5.81 -0.14 9.29
CA ILE A 44 -4.41 -0.36 9.62
C ILE A 44 -3.58 -0.01 8.39
N ASN A 45 -2.50 0.73 8.60
CA ASN A 45 -1.57 1.02 7.51
C ASN A 45 -0.12 0.83 7.96
N SER A 46 0.75 0.60 7.00
CA SER A 46 2.17 0.43 7.24
C SER A 46 2.96 0.87 6.01
N VAL A 47 4.21 1.24 6.24
CA VAL A 47 5.15 1.58 5.17
C VAL A 47 6.38 0.69 5.33
N HIS A 48 6.85 0.13 4.22
CA HIS A 48 8.04 -0.71 4.18
C HIS A 48 9.02 -0.15 3.17
N LYS A 49 10.30 -0.21 3.48
CA LYS A 49 11.38 0.15 2.56
C LYS A 49 12.41 -0.96 2.48
N TYR A 50 13.14 -0.99 1.37
CA TYR A 50 14.20 -1.97 1.16
C TYR A 50 15.41 -1.65 2.06
N ASP A 51 15.89 -2.68 2.75
CA ASP A 51 17.11 -2.63 3.52
C ASP A 51 18.20 -3.46 2.80
N ALA A 52 19.19 -2.78 2.26
CA ALA A 52 20.26 -3.42 1.51
C ALA A 52 21.16 -4.29 2.39
N ALA A 53 21.25 -4.01 3.69
CA ALA A 53 22.06 -4.81 4.61
C ALA A 53 21.48 -6.20 4.83
N THR A 54 20.14 -6.30 4.97
CA THR A 54 19.44 -7.58 5.14
C THR A 54 18.88 -8.14 3.84
N LYS A 55 18.87 -7.34 2.76
CA LYS A 55 18.27 -7.66 1.46
C LYS A 55 16.78 -8.00 1.58
N THR A 56 16.07 -7.35 2.50
CA THR A 56 14.63 -7.55 2.77
C THR A 56 13.91 -6.21 2.87
N MET A 57 12.58 -6.26 2.74
CA MET A 57 11.73 -5.11 3.03
C MET A 57 11.53 -5.03 4.54
N GLN A 58 11.77 -3.86 5.11
CA GLN A 58 11.65 -3.61 6.55
C GLN A 58 10.60 -2.55 6.83
N PRO A 59 9.81 -2.71 7.90
CA PRO A 59 8.83 -1.69 8.27
C PRO A 59 9.51 -0.40 8.70
N VAL A 60 8.93 0.73 8.33
CA VAL A 60 9.39 2.06 8.74
C VAL A 60 8.69 2.43 10.04
N LYS A 61 9.44 2.58 11.12
CA LYS A 61 8.89 2.95 12.43
C LYS A 61 8.25 4.32 12.37
N GLY A 62 7.05 4.44 12.94
CA GLY A 62 6.31 5.70 13.04
C GLY A 62 5.61 6.12 11.74
N ALA A 63 5.76 5.39 10.65
CA ALA A 63 5.17 5.74 9.36
C ALA A 63 3.82 5.03 9.10
N GLY A 64 3.36 4.23 10.02
CA GLY A 64 2.09 3.52 9.92
C GLY A 64 1.26 3.71 11.17
N GLY A 65 0.07 3.12 11.20
CA GLY A 65 -0.79 3.21 12.37
C GLY A 65 -2.04 2.37 12.23
N VAL A 66 -2.76 2.31 13.33
CA VAL A 66 -4.03 1.60 13.47
C VAL A 66 -5.03 2.57 14.07
N SER A 67 -6.28 2.54 13.60
CA SER A 67 -7.35 3.33 14.21
C SER A 67 -7.51 2.98 15.69
N ALA A 68 -7.71 3.98 16.53
CA ALA A 68 -7.99 3.77 17.93
C ALA A 68 -9.34 3.05 18.14
N ALA A 69 -10.31 3.30 17.27
CA ALA A 69 -11.62 2.67 17.28
C ALA A 69 -12.25 2.76 15.88
N ARG A 70 -13.27 1.96 15.63
CA ARG A 70 -14.09 2.07 14.42
C ARG A 70 -14.86 3.39 14.42
N ASN A 71 -15.12 3.96 13.23
CA ASN A 71 -15.97 5.13 13.10
C ASN A 71 -16.60 5.22 11.69
N GLU A 72 -17.61 6.08 11.55
CA GLU A 72 -18.34 6.25 10.31
C GLU A 72 -17.52 6.99 9.24
N ILE A 73 -16.65 7.89 9.64
CA ILE A 73 -15.79 8.62 8.71
C ILE A 73 -14.83 7.67 7.98
N GLU A 74 -14.27 6.72 8.72
CA GLU A 74 -13.38 5.72 8.11
C GLU A 74 -14.13 4.77 7.18
N ALA A 75 -15.41 4.47 7.45
CA ALA A 75 -16.25 3.72 6.51
C ALA A 75 -16.39 4.46 5.17
N LYS A 76 -16.57 5.77 5.21
CA LYS A 76 -16.62 6.60 3.99
C LYS A 76 -15.27 6.62 3.27
N PHE A 77 -14.17 6.72 3.99
CA PHE A 77 -12.83 6.63 3.42
C PHE A 77 -12.58 5.27 2.77
N ALA A 78 -13.01 4.20 3.40
CA ALA A 78 -12.88 2.84 2.87
C ALA A 78 -13.62 2.68 1.53
N LEU A 79 -14.84 3.20 1.43
CA LEU A 79 -15.61 3.16 0.19
C LEU A 79 -14.96 4.02 -0.90
N GLY A 80 -14.47 5.21 -0.56
CA GLY A 80 -13.75 6.07 -1.50
C GLY A 80 -12.45 5.44 -1.97
N TRP A 81 -11.70 4.83 -1.07
CA TRP A 81 -10.49 4.08 -1.39
C TRP A 81 -10.79 2.94 -2.36
N ALA A 82 -11.83 2.14 -2.10
CA ALA A 82 -12.21 1.04 -2.98
C ALA A 82 -12.59 1.54 -4.38
N LYS A 83 -13.36 2.62 -4.48
CA LYS A 83 -13.72 3.21 -5.78
C LYS A 83 -12.48 3.69 -6.54
N ASN A 84 -11.55 4.33 -5.86
CA ASN A 84 -10.32 4.83 -6.49
C ASN A 84 -9.43 3.69 -6.97
N ILE A 85 -9.28 2.63 -6.18
CA ILE A 85 -8.51 1.45 -6.58
C ILE A 85 -9.14 0.76 -7.79
N TRP A 86 -10.45 0.58 -7.79
CA TRP A 86 -11.14 -0.04 -8.92
C TRP A 86 -11.05 0.81 -10.18
N ALA A 87 -11.16 2.12 -10.07
CA ALA A 87 -10.99 3.01 -11.20
C ALA A 87 -9.57 2.92 -11.78
N ASP A 88 -8.56 2.80 -10.94
CA ASP A 88 -7.17 2.64 -11.35
C ASP A 88 -6.90 1.27 -12.03
N MET A 89 -7.43 0.20 -11.43
CA MET A 89 -7.19 -1.16 -11.93
C MET A 89 -8.00 -1.50 -13.18
N LEU A 90 -9.18 -0.91 -13.34
CA LEU A 90 -10.14 -1.24 -14.41
C LEU A 90 -10.22 -0.16 -15.49
N ALA A 91 -9.39 0.84 -15.42
CA ALA A 91 -9.38 1.93 -16.39
C ALA A 91 -8.84 1.51 -17.76
#